data_1bf6e0c5319168c0e5d5f3c7c64b6572
#
_entry.id   1bf6e0c5319168c0e5d5f3c7c64b6572
#
_cell.length_a   1.000
_cell.length_b   1.000
_cell.length_c   1.000
_cell.angle_alpha   90.00
_cell.angle_beta   90.00
_cell.angle_gamma   90.00
#
_symmetry.space_group_name_H-M   'P 1'
#
loop_
_entity.id
_entity.type
_entity.pdbx_description
1 polymer ?
#
loop_
_entity_poly.entity_id
_entity_poly.type
_entity_poly.pdbx_seq_one_letter_code
_entity_poly.pdbx_strand_id
1 'polypeptide(L)'
;PDTVQRGIAGEIITRFEKAGLKIVGMKMVAPDEKHFHEHYEGISQLISRWGEEIYRITLSHMTEGPVVALVLEGVEAVEHVRKMVGATDPKDSAPGTIRGDYTHVTRNFTNSRGGTLPNILHASGDKTEAEKEIALWFDKTDIYSYTTATESTVHGRVPEKK
;
A
#
# COMPACT_ATOMS: atom_id res chain seq x y z
N PRO A 1 -0.28 10.32 -0.72
CA PRO A 1 -0.55 11.32 -1.78
C PRO A 1 0.63 11.50 -2.74
N ASP A 2 1.89 11.34 -2.31
CA ASP A 2 3.10 11.57 -3.13
C ASP A 2 3.09 10.79 -4.47
N THR A 3 2.62 9.55 -4.50
CA THR A 3 2.47 8.76 -5.73
C THR A 3 1.51 9.40 -6.73
N VAL A 4 0.39 9.95 -6.24
CA VAL A 4 -0.59 10.65 -7.08
C VAL A 4 -0.04 11.99 -7.56
N GLN A 5 0.57 12.77 -6.66
CA GLN A 5 1.21 14.05 -6.98
C GLN A 5 2.33 13.92 -8.02
N ARG A 6 3.07 12.80 -8.00
CA ARG A 6 4.13 12.48 -8.96
C ARG A 6 3.62 11.89 -10.29
N GLY A 7 2.33 11.56 -10.39
CA GLY A 7 1.74 10.96 -11.60
C GLY A 7 2.22 9.54 -11.91
N ILE A 8 2.67 8.78 -10.91
CA ILE A 8 3.23 7.43 -11.09
C ILE A 8 2.31 6.30 -10.59
N ALA A 9 1.07 6.62 -10.19
CA ALA A 9 0.13 5.63 -9.68
C ALA A 9 -0.11 4.47 -10.67
N GLY A 10 -0.25 4.78 -11.96
CA GLY A 10 -0.44 3.77 -13.01
C GLY A 10 0.74 2.81 -13.15
N GLU A 11 1.97 3.29 -12.99
CA GLU A 11 3.17 2.45 -13.02
C GLU A 11 3.21 1.48 -11.83
N ILE A 12 2.85 1.95 -10.64
CA ILE A 12 2.78 1.12 -9.43
C ILE A 12 1.70 0.03 -9.58
N ILE A 13 0.51 0.40 -10.05
CA ILE A 13 -0.59 -0.54 -10.31
C ILE A 13 -0.15 -1.60 -11.32
N THR A 14 0.47 -1.19 -12.41
CA THR A 14 0.98 -2.09 -13.46
C THR A 14 1.96 -3.13 -12.90
N ARG A 15 2.77 -2.78 -11.91
CA ARG A 15 3.71 -3.73 -11.28
C ARG A 15 2.97 -4.85 -10.56
N PHE A 16 1.88 -4.54 -9.84
CA PHE A 16 1.08 -5.54 -9.17
C PHE A 16 0.36 -6.45 -10.16
N GLU A 17 -0.25 -5.90 -11.21
CA GLU A 17 -0.91 -6.68 -12.25
C GLU A 17 0.06 -7.59 -13.01
N LYS A 18 1.25 -7.10 -13.36
CA LYS A 18 2.30 -7.91 -14.01
C LYS A 18 2.81 -9.05 -13.13
N ALA A 19 2.74 -8.91 -11.81
CA ALA A 19 3.05 -9.99 -10.88
C ALA A 19 1.91 -11.03 -10.73
N GLY A 20 0.76 -10.80 -11.39
CA GLY A 20 -0.40 -11.68 -11.35
C GLY A 20 -1.36 -11.42 -10.19
N LEU A 21 -1.17 -10.32 -9.45
CA LEU A 21 -2.14 -9.89 -8.45
C LEU A 21 -3.37 -9.29 -9.12
N LYS A 22 -4.55 -9.69 -8.65
CA LYS A 22 -5.84 -9.24 -9.18
C LYS A 22 -6.36 -8.05 -8.36
N ILE A 23 -6.77 -6.96 -9.03
CA ILE A 23 -7.38 -5.81 -8.38
C ILE A 23 -8.86 -6.13 -8.16
N VAL A 24 -9.28 -6.27 -6.92
CA VAL A 24 -10.69 -6.53 -6.57
C VAL A 24 -11.41 -5.33 -5.98
N GLY A 25 -10.68 -4.29 -5.59
CA GLY A 25 -11.20 -3.00 -5.19
C GLY A 25 -10.22 -1.89 -5.54
N MET A 26 -10.73 -0.77 -6.06
CA MET A 26 -9.90 0.40 -6.39
C MET A 26 -10.73 1.67 -6.30
N LYS A 27 -10.20 2.69 -5.62
CA LYS A 27 -10.81 4.02 -5.61
C LYS A 27 -9.78 5.11 -5.34
N MET A 28 -10.05 6.29 -5.88
CA MET A 28 -9.31 7.50 -5.56
C MET A 28 -10.14 8.35 -4.60
N VAL A 29 -9.58 8.68 -3.45
CA VAL A 29 -10.28 9.38 -2.37
C VAL A 29 -9.35 10.40 -1.71
N ALA A 30 -9.94 11.42 -1.11
CA ALA A 30 -9.27 12.37 -0.23
C ALA A 30 -9.87 12.24 1.18
N PRO A 31 -9.40 11.29 2.00
CA PRO A 31 -9.93 11.09 3.32
C PRO A 31 -9.67 12.29 4.24
N ASP A 32 -10.54 12.47 5.21
CA ASP A 32 -10.34 13.45 6.26
C ASP A 32 -9.35 12.96 7.35
N GLU A 33 -9.00 13.85 8.27
CA GLU A 33 -8.11 13.54 9.39
C GLU A 33 -8.66 12.41 10.27
N LYS A 34 -9.98 12.31 10.43
CA LYS A 34 -10.60 11.25 11.24
C LYS A 34 -10.37 9.87 10.63
N HIS A 35 -10.54 9.75 9.33
CA HIS A 35 -10.28 8.49 8.62
C HIS A 35 -8.79 8.08 8.71
N PHE A 36 -7.87 9.03 8.52
CA PHE A 36 -6.45 8.75 8.70
C PHE A 36 -6.05 8.46 10.14
N HIS A 37 -6.72 9.08 11.12
CA HIS A 37 -6.54 8.75 12.53
C HIS A 37 -6.92 7.28 12.79
N GLU A 38 -8.07 6.84 12.28
CA GLU A 38 -8.50 5.44 12.43
C GLU A 38 -7.51 4.47 11.76
N HIS A 39 -7.01 4.81 10.58
CA HIS A 39 -6.02 4.01 9.88
C HIS A 39 -4.69 3.93 10.64
N TYR A 40 -4.11 5.07 11.02
CA TYR A 40 -2.77 5.11 11.60
C TYR A 40 -2.73 4.80 13.10
N GLU A 41 -3.72 5.22 13.87
CA GLU A 41 -3.76 4.95 15.31
C GLU A 41 -4.72 3.82 15.66
N GLY A 42 -5.93 3.80 15.10
CA GLY A 42 -6.91 2.75 15.37
C GLY A 42 -6.45 1.37 14.94
N ILE A 43 -5.74 1.27 13.80
CA ILE A 43 -5.26 -0.02 13.25
C ILE A 43 -3.77 -0.20 13.51
N SER A 44 -2.93 0.72 13.06
CA SER A 44 -1.47 0.54 13.05
C SER A 44 -0.77 0.97 14.35
N GLN A 45 -1.49 1.61 15.28
CA GLN A 45 -0.99 2.08 16.58
C GLN A 45 0.30 2.93 16.45
N LEU A 46 0.27 3.89 15.53
CA LEU A 46 1.46 4.67 15.15
C LEU A 46 2.02 5.50 16.31
N ILE A 47 1.14 6.12 17.13
CA ILE A 47 1.54 6.91 18.31
C ILE A 47 2.26 6.01 19.31
N SER A 48 1.70 4.84 19.63
CA SER A 48 2.30 3.89 20.56
C SER A 48 3.65 3.36 20.09
N ARG A 49 3.84 3.22 18.77
CA ARG A 49 5.05 2.66 18.18
C ARG A 49 6.14 3.69 17.93
N TRP A 50 5.79 4.93 17.57
CA TRP A 50 6.72 5.93 17.04
C TRP A 50 6.58 7.32 17.65
N GLY A 51 5.57 7.54 18.49
CA GLY A 51 5.31 8.81 19.17
C GLY A 51 4.41 9.77 18.40
N GLU A 52 3.86 10.74 19.13
CA GLU A 52 2.87 11.69 18.62
C GLU A 52 3.42 12.64 17.54
N GLU A 53 4.69 12.99 17.61
CA GLU A 53 5.32 13.85 16.60
C GLU A 53 5.33 13.20 15.22
N ILE A 54 5.73 11.91 15.14
CA ILE A 54 5.74 11.15 13.89
C ILE A 54 4.31 10.98 13.36
N TYR A 55 3.35 10.75 14.25
CA TYR A 55 1.94 10.68 13.89
C TYR A 55 1.46 12.00 13.25
N ARG A 56 1.68 13.16 13.88
CA ARG A 56 1.27 14.46 13.36
C ARG A 56 1.89 14.77 11.99
N ILE A 57 3.18 14.50 11.84
CA ILE A 57 3.89 14.68 10.56
C ILE A 57 3.28 13.78 9.49
N THR A 58 3.01 12.51 9.82
CA THR A 58 2.37 11.56 8.89
C THR A 58 0.98 12.02 8.48
N LEU A 59 0.15 12.44 9.45
CA LEU A 59 -1.20 12.93 9.20
C LEU A 59 -1.20 14.16 8.29
N SER A 60 -0.34 15.14 8.58
CA SER A 60 -0.16 16.33 7.75
C SER A 60 0.16 15.97 6.30
N HIS A 61 1.08 15.04 6.08
CA HIS A 61 1.44 14.59 4.74
C HIS A 61 0.27 13.87 4.05
N MET A 62 -0.42 12.99 4.74
CA MET A 62 -1.50 12.20 4.15
C MET A 62 -2.71 13.03 3.74
N THR A 63 -2.89 14.22 4.35
CA THR A 63 -3.95 15.17 4.00
C THR A 63 -3.56 16.18 2.90
N GLU A 64 -2.35 16.12 2.36
CA GLU A 64 -1.90 17.03 1.29
C GLU A 64 -2.59 16.79 -0.08
N GLY A 65 -3.30 15.69 -0.25
CA GLY A 65 -3.97 15.39 -1.51
C GLY A 65 -4.64 14.01 -1.52
N PRO A 66 -5.27 13.67 -2.65
CA PRO A 66 -5.94 12.39 -2.79
C PRO A 66 -4.94 11.22 -2.80
N VAL A 67 -5.44 10.07 -2.40
CA VAL A 67 -4.74 8.78 -2.46
C VAL A 67 -5.51 7.80 -3.33
N VAL A 68 -4.81 6.83 -3.91
CA VAL A 68 -5.43 5.67 -4.56
C VAL A 68 -5.37 4.50 -3.59
N ALA A 69 -6.54 4.02 -3.17
CA ALA A 69 -6.68 2.82 -2.35
C ALA A 69 -6.92 1.61 -3.25
N LEU A 70 -6.24 0.48 -2.94
CA LEU A 70 -6.32 -0.76 -3.70
C LEU A 70 -6.58 -1.94 -2.77
N VAL A 71 -7.42 -2.88 -3.24
CA VAL A 71 -7.50 -4.23 -2.67
C VAL A 71 -7.00 -5.21 -3.73
N LEU A 72 -5.94 -5.92 -3.36
CA LEU A 72 -5.28 -6.89 -4.22
C LEU A 72 -5.56 -8.31 -3.73
N GLU A 73 -5.93 -9.20 -4.64
CA GLU A 73 -6.16 -10.62 -4.39
C GLU A 73 -5.09 -11.46 -5.08
N GLY A 74 -4.58 -12.47 -4.38
CA GLY A 74 -3.59 -13.41 -4.90
C GLY A 74 -3.12 -14.39 -3.84
N VAL A 75 -2.28 -15.34 -4.24
CA VAL A 75 -1.67 -16.30 -3.32
C VAL A 75 -0.69 -15.55 -2.40
N GLU A 76 -0.87 -15.68 -1.08
CA GLU A 76 -0.02 -15.01 -0.08
C GLU A 76 0.14 -13.50 -0.36
N ALA A 77 -0.97 -12.85 -0.77
CA ALA A 77 -0.96 -11.50 -1.32
C ALA A 77 -0.28 -10.47 -0.41
N VAL A 78 -0.49 -10.54 0.91
CA VAL A 78 0.11 -9.59 1.87
C VAL A 78 1.64 -9.66 1.83
N GLU A 79 2.20 -10.86 1.95
CA GLU A 79 3.65 -11.08 1.95
C GLU A 79 4.26 -10.71 0.59
N HIS A 80 3.57 -11.10 -0.49
CA HIS A 80 4.02 -10.80 -1.85
C HIS A 80 4.04 -9.30 -2.14
N VAL A 81 2.97 -8.59 -1.80
CA VAL A 81 2.88 -7.12 -1.93
C VAL A 81 4.00 -6.45 -1.11
N ARG A 82 4.20 -6.83 0.15
CA ARG A 82 5.27 -6.27 0.99
C ARG A 82 6.65 -6.48 0.39
N LYS A 83 6.91 -7.67 -0.17
CA LYS A 83 8.15 -7.97 -0.88
C LYS A 83 8.34 -7.08 -2.10
N MET A 84 7.29 -6.85 -2.88
CA MET A 84 7.33 -5.96 -4.06
C MET A 84 7.53 -4.49 -3.67
N VAL A 85 6.93 -4.06 -2.56
CA VAL A 85 7.03 -2.68 -2.07
C VAL A 85 8.43 -2.35 -1.55
N GLY A 86 9.05 -3.26 -0.82
CA GLY A 86 10.36 -3.06 -0.18
C GLY A 86 10.27 -2.51 1.23
N ALA A 87 11.43 -2.23 1.83
CA ALA A 87 11.57 -1.72 3.19
C ALA A 87 10.88 -0.35 3.38
N THR A 88 10.50 -0.01 4.62
CA THR A 88 9.85 1.28 4.93
C THR A 88 10.75 2.47 4.62
N ASP A 89 12.05 2.38 4.94
CA ASP A 89 13.02 3.37 4.49
C ASP A 89 13.52 2.99 3.08
N PRO A 90 13.35 3.86 2.08
CA PRO A 90 13.74 3.57 0.70
C PRO A 90 15.21 3.18 0.54
N LYS A 91 16.11 3.72 1.35
CA LYS A 91 17.54 3.38 1.27
C LYS A 91 17.81 1.90 1.55
N ASP A 92 16.95 1.25 2.34
CA ASP A 92 17.07 -0.17 2.72
C ASP A 92 16.30 -1.09 1.74
N SER A 93 15.64 -0.48 0.75
CA SER A 93 14.88 -1.18 -0.28
C SER A 93 15.78 -1.61 -1.42
N ALA A 94 15.77 -2.90 -1.76
CA ALA A 94 16.55 -3.41 -2.88
C ALA A 94 16.08 -2.83 -4.22
N PRO A 95 16.98 -2.63 -5.19
CA PRO A 95 16.60 -2.38 -6.59
C PRO A 95 15.63 -3.45 -7.09
N GLY A 96 14.64 -3.05 -7.88
CA GLY A 96 13.54 -3.92 -8.32
C GLY A 96 12.32 -3.90 -7.41
N THR A 97 12.43 -3.41 -6.18
CA THR A 97 11.27 -3.10 -5.36
C THR A 97 10.69 -1.73 -5.72
N ILE A 98 9.41 -1.49 -5.42
CA ILE A 98 8.77 -0.22 -5.75
C ILE A 98 9.50 0.95 -5.07
N ARG A 99 9.78 0.86 -3.78
CA ARG A 99 10.51 1.92 -3.07
C ARG A 99 11.95 2.07 -3.54
N GLY A 100 12.63 0.96 -3.85
CA GLY A 100 14.01 0.99 -4.36
C GLY A 100 14.14 1.64 -5.73
N ASP A 101 13.11 1.52 -6.59
CA ASP A 101 13.13 2.07 -7.95
C ASP A 101 12.63 3.51 -8.04
N TYR A 102 11.65 3.90 -7.19
CA TYR A 102 10.95 5.18 -7.36
C TYR A 102 11.35 6.25 -6.35
N THR A 103 12.14 5.95 -5.32
CA THR A 103 12.62 6.96 -4.37
C THR A 103 13.99 6.62 -3.81
N HIS A 104 14.81 7.66 -3.59
CA HIS A 104 16.14 7.55 -3.00
C HIS A 104 16.26 8.28 -1.65
N VAL A 105 15.15 8.86 -1.18
CA VAL A 105 15.11 9.65 0.06
C VAL A 105 15.26 8.73 1.26
N THR A 106 15.88 9.22 2.32
CA THR A 106 16.07 8.46 3.56
C THR A 106 15.36 9.12 4.73
N ARG A 107 15.01 8.32 5.73
CA ARG A 107 14.43 8.82 6.99
C ARG A 107 15.34 9.85 7.67
N ASN A 108 16.65 9.61 7.69
CA ASN A 108 17.59 10.54 8.30
C ASN A 108 17.59 11.90 7.59
N PHE A 109 17.54 11.92 6.27
CA PHE A 109 17.45 13.14 5.48
C PHE A 109 16.15 13.90 5.78
N THR A 110 15.01 13.24 5.76
CA THR A 110 13.72 13.88 6.00
C THR A 110 13.57 14.37 7.42
N ASN A 111 14.00 13.58 8.41
CA ASN A 111 13.97 14.00 9.83
C ASN A 111 14.85 15.23 10.09
N SER A 112 16.03 15.32 9.48
CA SER A 112 16.89 16.51 9.62
C SER A 112 16.28 17.80 9.09
N ARG A 113 15.22 17.69 8.28
CA ARG A 113 14.48 18.81 7.69
C ARG A 113 13.08 18.99 8.31
N GLY A 114 12.72 18.20 9.32
CA GLY A 114 11.39 18.22 9.94
C GLY A 114 10.26 17.78 8.99
N GLY A 115 10.60 16.99 7.95
CA GLY A 115 9.67 16.54 6.91
C GLY A 115 9.24 15.08 7.04
N THR A 116 8.26 14.70 6.25
CA THR A 116 7.76 13.33 6.13
C THR A 116 8.63 12.53 5.16
N LEU A 117 8.72 11.22 5.37
CA LEU A 117 9.37 10.29 4.45
C LEU A 117 8.43 9.95 3.27
N PRO A 118 8.67 10.48 2.05
CA PRO A 118 7.87 10.14 0.87
C PRO A 118 8.30 8.75 0.38
N ASN A 119 7.66 7.71 0.91
CA ASN A 119 8.01 6.32 0.63
C ASN A 119 7.03 5.61 -0.33
N ILE A 120 6.38 6.38 -1.19
CA ILE A 120 5.55 5.98 -2.33
C ILE A 120 4.18 5.43 -1.93
N LEU A 121 4.10 4.37 -1.13
CA LEU A 121 2.85 3.72 -0.78
C LEU A 121 2.93 3.06 0.60
N HIS A 122 1.77 2.89 1.20
CA HIS A 122 1.54 2.01 2.34
C HIS A 122 1.18 0.59 1.85
N ALA A 123 1.52 -0.41 2.63
CA ALA A 123 1.07 -1.79 2.47
C ALA A 123 0.84 -2.40 3.86
N SER A 124 -0.27 -3.08 4.03
CA SER A 124 -0.66 -3.75 5.28
C SER A 124 0.46 -4.64 5.82
N GLY A 125 0.65 -4.64 7.13
CA GLY A 125 1.73 -5.35 7.79
C GLY A 125 1.56 -6.87 7.81
N ASP A 126 0.31 -7.30 8.01
CA ASP A 126 -0.09 -8.69 8.07
C ASP A 126 -1.55 -8.85 7.62
N LYS A 127 -2.06 -10.08 7.65
CA LYS A 127 -3.42 -10.39 7.23
C LYS A 127 -4.48 -9.72 8.11
N THR A 128 -4.25 -9.65 9.43
CA THR A 128 -5.20 -9.05 10.37
C THR A 128 -5.30 -7.53 10.15
N GLU A 129 -4.16 -6.88 9.90
CA GLU A 129 -4.11 -5.46 9.56
C GLU A 129 -4.79 -5.22 8.21
N ALA A 130 -4.52 -6.04 7.20
CA ALA A 130 -5.17 -5.96 5.89
C ALA A 130 -6.68 -6.06 5.97
N GLU A 131 -7.23 -7.01 6.74
CA GLU A 131 -8.68 -7.17 6.91
C GLU A 131 -9.33 -5.93 7.56
N LYS A 132 -8.68 -5.34 8.57
CA LYS A 132 -9.15 -4.10 9.21
C LYS A 132 -9.06 -2.89 8.28
N GLU A 133 -7.96 -2.75 7.55
CA GLU A 133 -7.77 -1.67 6.58
C GLU A 133 -8.78 -1.77 5.44
N ILE A 134 -9.04 -2.95 4.90
CA ILE A 134 -10.08 -3.16 3.88
C ILE A 134 -11.44 -2.72 4.42
N ALA A 135 -11.81 -3.11 5.64
CA ALA A 135 -13.08 -2.76 6.24
C ALA A 135 -13.22 -1.24 6.51
N LEU A 136 -12.11 -0.55 6.78
CA LEU A 136 -12.09 0.91 6.95
C LEU A 136 -12.21 1.64 5.60
N TRP A 137 -11.49 1.16 4.59
CA TRP A 137 -11.35 1.88 3.33
C TRP A 137 -12.42 1.54 2.30
N PHE A 138 -13.05 0.36 2.34
CA PHE A 138 -13.95 -0.14 1.32
C PHE A 138 -15.27 -0.64 1.90
N ASP A 139 -16.37 -0.27 1.27
CA ASP A 139 -17.65 -0.91 1.50
C ASP A 139 -17.67 -2.27 0.78
N LYS A 140 -18.56 -3.16 1.22
CA LYS A 140 -18.72 -4.48 0.57
C LYS A 140 -19.06 -4.40 -0.92
N THR A 141 -19.72 -3.31 -1.32
CA THR A 141 -20.09 -3.04 -2.71
C THR A 141 -18.93 -2.53 -3.57
N ASP A 142 -17.82 -2.14 -2.95
CA ASP A 142 -16.59 -1.70 -3.64
C ASP A 142 -15.66 -2.88 -3.99
N ILE A 143 -15.98 -4.08 -3.50
CA ILE A 143 -15.17 -5.28 -3.69
C ILE A 143 -15.85 -6.21 -4.68
N TYR A 144 -15.13 -6.56 -5.74
CA TYR A 144 -15.64 -7.35 -6.87
C TYR A 144 -15.01 -8.74 -6.88
N SER A 145 -15.85 -9.75 -7.17
CA SER A 145 -15.40 -11.12 -7.43
C SER A 145 -15.49 -11.40 -8.92
N TYR A 146 -14.37 -11.75 -9.54
CA TYR A 146 -14.29 -12.10 -10.95
C TYR A 146 -13.05 -12.97 -11.21
N THR A 147 -13.00 -13.62 -12.37
CA THR A 147 -11.86 -14.43 -12.82
C THR A 147 -11.17 -13.73 -13.98
N THR A 148 -9.83 -13.63 -13.94
CA THR A 148 -9.05 -13.12 -15.07
C THR A 148 -8.80 -14.24 -16.08
N ALA A 149 -8.63 -13.87 -17.36
CA ALA A 149 -8.34 -14.84 -18.44
C ALA A 149 -7.02 -15.61 -18.22
N THR A 150 -6.11 -15.03 -17.43
CA THR A 150 -4.77 -15.59 -17.16
C THR A 150 -4.67 -16.30 -15.81
N GLU A 151 -5.71 -16.32 -14.99
CA GLU A 151 -5.67 -16.82 -13.61
C GLU A 151 -5.19 -18.27 -13.52
N SER A 152 -5.68 -19.16 -14.41
CA SER A 152 -5.23 -20.56 -14.45
C SER A 152 -3.76 -20.72 -14.84
N THR A 153 -3.19 -19.75 -15.56
CA THR A 153 -1.77 -19.74 -15.92
C THR A 153 -0.92 -19.19 -14.78
N VAL A 154 -1.39 -18.15 -14.11
CA VAL A 154 -0.71 -17.51 -12.99
C VAL A 154 -0.67 -18.41 -11.75
N HIS A 155 -1.79 -19.05 -11.42
CA HIS A 155 -1.90 -19.93 -10.25
C HIS A 155 -1.39 -21.36 -10.50
N GLY A 156 -0.97 -21.67 -11.73
CA GLY A 156 -0.59 -23.01 -12.14
C GLY A 156 -1.82 -23.90 -12.47
N ARG A 157 -1.60 -24.88 -13.33
CA ARG A 157 -2.65 -25.86 -13.69
C ARG A 157 -2.76 -26.93 -12.61
N VAL A 158 -3.93 -27.13 -12.06
CA VAL A 158 -4.22 -28.27 -11.22
C VAL A 158 -4.44 -29.48 -12.15
N PRO A 159 -3.69 -30.59 -12.01
CA PRO A 159 -3.94 -31.79 -12.81
C PRO A 159 -5.37 -32.31 -12.53
N GLU A 160 -6.09 -32.64 -13.59
CA GLU A 160 -7.37 -33.36 -13.42
C GLU A 160 -7.10 -34.68 -12.67
N LYS A 161 -7.79 -34.89 -11.56
CA LYS A 161 -7.74 -36.18 -10.87
C LYS A 161 -8.37 -37.20 -11.83
N LYS A 162 -7.55 -38.14 -12.31
CA LYS A 162 -8.01 -39.30 -13.06
C LYS A 162 -8.82 -40.22 -12.15
#